data_971879c5e97e2cdfcd2a3f4dc50c6c12
#
_entry.id   971879c5e97e2cdfcd2a3f4dc50c6c12
#
_cell.length_a   1.000
_cell.length_b   1.000
_cell.length_c   1.000
_cell.angle_alpha   90.00
_cell.angle_beta   90.00
_cell.angle_gamma   90.00
#
_symmetry.space_group_name_H-M   'P 1'
#
loop_
_entity.id
_entity.type
_entity.pdbx_description
1 polymer ?
#
loop_
_entity_poly.entity_id
_entity_poly.type
_entity_poly.pdbx_seq_one_letter_code
_entity_poly.pdbx_strand_id
1 'polypeptide(L)'
;ATTDKYKRKIPGRIVGQSIDAQGNKALRLALQTREQHIRRDKATSNICTAQALLANMAGFYAAYHGADGLKEIARRIFFYREVLIKALKKTGTEVDNCDGFDTLKIKTDKVIDEFNVRYEDGYVILSIDELTTIDELQKILNTLSQFDVDVNQVIDSIGNVKWKSIQTRTKPWLQQEVFNKYRSETNMMRYIYELVSKDFSLVNGMMPLGSCTMKLNAASELMPVSWNEFANIHPFSPKNQTYGYQRIIDDLKEWLCDITGFADINLQPNAGSQGEYAGLLAIQEYHKSRDD
;
A
#
# COMPACT_ATOMS: atom_id res chain seq x y z
N ALA A 1 -4.36 -12.43 4.72
CA ALA A 1 -4.97 -13.48 5.52
C ALA A 1 -6.12 -14.12 4.75
N THR A 2 -6.37 -15.41 4.95
CA THR A 2 -7.51 -16.12 4.34
C THR A 2 -8.09 -17.14 5.33
N THR A 3 -9.33 -17.56 5.09
CA THR A 3 -9.96 -18.64 5.87
C THR A 3 -9.68 -20.00 5.24
N ASP A 4 -9.88 -21.07 5.99
CA ASP A 4 -9.72 -22.45 5.52
C ASP A 4 -10.52 -22.74 4.24
N LYS A 5 -11.70 -22.16 4.11
CA LYS A 5 -12.56 -22.27 2.93
C LYS A 5 -11.88 -21.81 1.65
N TYR A 6 -11.04 -20.79 1.72
CA TYR A 6 -10.42 -20.16 0.55
C TYR A 6 -8.94 -20.43 0.39
N LYS A 7 -8.30 -21.15 1.33
CA LYS A 7 -6.86 -21.40 1.30
C LYS A 7 -6.34 -22.04 0.00
N ARG A 8 -7.17 -22.82 -0.71
CA ARG A 8 -6.82 -23.41 -2.01
C ARG A 8 -7.10 -22.50 -3.21
N LYS A 9 -7.76 -21.36 -2.99
CA LYS A 9 -8.13 -20.42 -4.05
C LYS A 9 -7.26 -19.16 -4.06
N ILE A 10 -6.41 -18.97 -3.05
CA ILE A 10 -5.50 -17.82 -3.01
C ILE A 10 -4.49 -17.91 -4.15
N PRO A 11 -4.11 -16.78 -4.75
CA PRO A 11 -3.18 -16.75 -5.88
C PRO A 11 -1.71 -16.95 -5.48
N GLY A 12 -1.35 -16.86 -4.22
CA GLY A 12 0.01 -17.06 -3.74
C GLY A 12 0.37 -18.53 -3.50
N ARG A 13 1.64 -18.81 -3.23
CA ARG A 13 2.12 -20.11 -2.78
C ARG A 13 2.07 -20.18 -1.26
N ILE A 14 1.68 -21.32 -0.71
CA ILE A 14 1.75 -21.57 0.73
C ILE A 14 2.98 -22.41 1.01
N VAL A 15 3.87 -21.87 1.84
CA VAL A 15 5.06 -22.56 2.33
C VAL A 15 4.75 -23.11 3.72
N GLY A 16 4.95 -24.38 3.91
CA GLY A 16 4.79 -25.06 5.19
C GLY A 16 6.12 -25.59 5.72
N GLN A 17 6.22 -25.73 7.02
CA GLN A 17 7.34 -26.41 7.65
C GLN A 17 7.19 -27.93 7.50
N SER A 18 8.26 -28.57 7.09
CA SER A 18 8.41 -30.04 6.98
C SER A 18 9.74 -30.44 7.62
N ILE A 19 10.18 -31.63 7.36
CA ILE A 19 11.50 -32.15 7.73
C ILE A 19 12.22 -32.61 6.46
N ASP A 20 13.55 -32.46 6.44
CA ASP A 20 14.42 -33.00 5.39
C ASP A 20 14.74 -34.50 5.62
N ALA A 21 15.53 -35.08 4.73
CA ALA A 21 15.92 -36.49 4.84
C ALA A 21 16.79 -36.81 6.07
N GLN A 22 17.39 -35.77 6.70
CA GLN A 22 18.21 -35.86 7.91
C GLN A 22 17.40 -35.58 9.17
N GLY A 23 16.09 -35.27 9.04
CA GLY A 23 15.23 -34.96 10.17
C GLY A 23 15.26 -33.49 10.63
N ASN A 24 15.97 -32.61 9.93
CA ASN A 24 16.00 -31.17 10.24
C ASN A 24 14.75 -30.46 9.72
N LYS A 25 14.42 -29.32 10.33
CA LYS A 25 13.33 -28.47 9.85
C LYS A 25 13.63 -27.95 8.45
N ALA A 26 12.73 -28.20 7.51
CA ALA A 26 12.82 -27.75 6.13
C ALA A 26 11.51 -27.06 5.70
N LEU A 27 11.62 -26.11 4.79
CA LEU A 27 10.47 -25.47 4.18
C LEU A 27 10.11 -26.16 2.87
N ARG A 28 8.82 -26.34 2.62
CA ARG A 28 8.32 -26.87 1.35
C ARG A 28 7.02 -26.21 0.95
N LEU A 29 6.74 -26.25 -0.35
CA LEU A 29 5.44 -25.84 -0.85
C LEU A 29 4.37 -26.78 -0.29
N ALA A 30 3.42 -26.21 0.45
CA ALA A 30 2.27 -26.91 0.99
C ALA A 30 1.02 -26.54 0.17
N LEU A 31 0.16 -27.48 -0.11
CA LEU A 31 -1.18 -27.33 -0.66
C LEU A 31 -1.34 -27.09 -2.17
N GLN A 32 -0.38 -26.56 -2.91
CA GLN A 32 -0.60 -26.34 -4.35
C GLN A 32 0.66 -26.47 -5.18
N THR A 33 0.65 -27.36 -6.13
CA THR A 33 1.45 -27.28 -7.35
C THR A 33 0.65 -26.43 -8.35
N ARG A 34 1.25 -25.36 -8.85
CA ARG A 34 0.58 -24.40 -9.78
C ARG A 34 1.20 -24.38 -11.15
N GLU A 35 2.31 -25.04 -11.28
CA GLU A 35 3.10 -25.08 -12.50
C GLU A 35 2.25 -25.64 -13.66
N GLN A 36 2.25 -24.93 -14.78
CA GLN A 36 1.45 -25.28 -15.97
C GLN A 36 1.77 -26.68 -16.51
N HIS A 37 3.02 -27.12 -16.45
CA HIS A 37 3.43 -28.45 -16.88
C HIS A 37 2.86 -29.56 -16.00
N ILE A 38 2.43 -29.27 -14.77
CA ILE A 38 1.79 -30.22 -13.86
C ILE A 38 0.26 -30.14 -13.95
N ARG A 39 -0.29 -28.94 -13.91
CA ARG A 39 -1.75 -28.71 -13.81
C ARG A 39 -2.43 -28.40 -15.14
N ARG A 40 -1.65 -28.11 -16.19
CA ARG A 40 -2.16 -27.80 -17.53
C ARG A 40 -3.20 -26.67 -17.50
N ASP A 41 -4.41 -26.94 -18.01
CA ASP A 41 -5.56 -26.03 -18.03
C ASP A 41 -6.06 -25.57 -16.65
N LYS A 42 -5.74 -26.34 -15.61
CA LYS A 42 -6.10 -26.02 -14.22
C LYS A 42 -5.01 -25.25 -13.46
N ALA A 43 -3.95 -24.86 -14.13
CA ALA A 43 -2.91 -24.03 -13.54
C ALA A 43 -3.46 -22.65 -13.20
N THR A 44 -3.10 -22.14 -12.03
CA THR A 44 -3.40 -20.76 -11.65
C THR A 44 -2.16 -19.91 -11.82
N SER A 45 -2.34 -18.70 -12.35
CA SER A 45 -1.27 -17.73 -12.49
C SER A 45 -0.63 -17.39 -11.14
N ASN A 46 0.68 -17.28 -11.10
CA ASN A 46 1.38 -16.76 -9.95
C ASN A 46 1.32 -15.22 -9.99
N ILE A 47 1.12 -14.61 -8.84
CA ILE A 47 1.36 -13.18 -8.68
C ILE A 47 2.86 -12.96 -8.68
N CYS A 48 3.33 -12.12 -9.58
CA CYS A 48 4.75 -11.86 -9.76
C CYS A 48 5.21 -10.74 -8.82
N THR A 49 6.40 -10.51 -8.72
CA THR A 49 7.40 -9.84 -7.92
C THR A 49 7.09 -8.46 -7.35
N ALA A 50 6.21 -7.64 -7.94
CA ALA A 50 5.81 -6.36 -7.35
C ALA A 50 5.18 -6.56 -5.96
N GLN A 51 4.41 -7.61 -5.80
CA GLN A 51 3.78 -7.98 -4.54
C GLN A 51 4.79 -8.49 -3.49
N ALA A 52 5.92 -9.06 -3.92
CA ALA A 52 6.96 -9.51 -3.00
C ALA A 52 7.61 -8.33 -2.27
N LEU A 53 7.92 -7.23 -2.97
CA LEU A 53 8.44 -6.02 -2.35
C LEU A 53 7.46 -5.45 -1.33
N LEU A 54 6.19 -5.29 -1.70
CA LEU A 54 5.16 -4.78 -0.80
C LEU A 54 4.92 -5.71 0.41
N ALA A 55 4.98 -7.03 0.21
CA ALA A 55 4.89 -8.00 1.30
C ALA A 55 6.06 -7.90 2.27
N ASN A 56 7.29 -7.70 1.75
CA ASN A 56 8.47 -7.49 2.57
C ASN A 56 8.38 -6.17 3.35
N MET A 57 7.95 -5.09 2.71
CA MET A 57 7.73 -3.80 3.39
C MET A 57 6.71 -3.94 4.52
N ALA A 58 5.57 -4.60 4.27
CA ALA A 58 4.56 -4.86 5.31
C ALA A 58 5.11 -5.73 6.45
N GLY A 59 5.94 -6.73 6.13
CA GLY A 59 6.61 -7.58 7.13
C GLY A 59 7.60 -6.80 7.99
N PHE A 60 8.43 -5.95 7.39
CA PHE A 60 9.37 -5.10 8.11
C PHE A 60 8.66 -4.01 8.93
N TYR A 61 7.61 -3.42 8.41
CA TYR A 61 6.78 -2.47 9.14
C TYR A 61 6.19 -3.12 10.41
N ALA A 62 5.63 -4.33 10.28
CA ALA A 62 5.14 -5.08 11.42
C ALA A 62 6.24 -5.47 12.42
N ALA A 63 7.44 -5.83 11.94
CA ALA A 63 8.58 -6.15 12.79
C ALA A 63 9.12 -4.93 13.55
N TYR A 64 9.13 -3.77 12.89
CA TYR A 64 9.59 -2.51 13.48
C TYR A 64 8.63 -2.00 14.55
N HIS A 65 7.34 -1.91 14.25
CA HIS A 65 6.34 -1.36 15.17
C HIS A 65 5.86 -2.38 16.22
N GLY A 66 5.84 -3.65 15.86
CA GLY A 66 5.27 -4.71 16.71
C GLY A 66 3.78 -4.49 17.01
N ALA A 67 3.23 -5.31 17.87
CA ALA A 67 1.80 -5.25 18.20
C ALA A 67 1.40 -3.91 18.86
N ASP A 68 2.23 -3.42 19.78
CA ASP A 68 1.92 -2.20 20.55
C ASP A 68 2.05 -0.95 19.67
N GLY A 69 3.11 -0.86 18.83
CA GLY A 69 3.30 0.27 17.93
C GLY A 69 2.18 0.39 16.90
N LEU A 70 1.78 -0.73 16.29
CA LEU A 70 0.65 -0.73 15.35
C LEU A 70 -0.68 -0.36 16.03
N LYS A 71 -0.87 -0.80 17.27
CA LYS A 71 -2.04 -0.42 18.04
C LYS A 71 -2.06 1.08 18.36
N GLU A 72 -0.91 1.65 18.68
CA GLU A 72 -0.79 3.08 18.97
C GLU A 72 -1.00 3.93 17.71
N ILE A 73 -0.47 3.52 16.56
CA ILE A 73 -0.74 4.17 15.28
C ILE A 73 -2.24 4.17 14.99
N ALA A 74 -2.89 3.01 15.07
CA ALA A 74 -4.33 2.90 14.85
C ALA A 74 -5.15 3.74 15.85
N ARG A 75 -4.72 3.79 17.11
CA ARG A 75 -5.37 4.59 18.15
C ARG A 75 -5.26 6.10 17.87
N ARG A 76 -4.10 6.56 17.39
CA ARG A 76 -3.89 7.97 17.02
C ARG A 76 -4.75 8.38 15.83
N ILE A 77 -4.78 7.56 14.77
CA ILE A 77 -5.64 7.80 13.60
C ILE A 77 -7.09 7.94 14.03
N PHE A 78 -7.60 6.97 14.78
CA PHE A 78 -8.97 6.99 15.27
C PHE A 78 -9.25 8.17 16.20
N PHE A 79 -8.31 8.52 17.07
CA PHE A 79 -8.43 9.66 17.96
C PHE A 79 -8.55 10.98 17.19
N TYR A 80 -7.69 11.22 16.20
CA TYR A 80 -7.74 12.42 15.36
C TYR A 80 -9.04 12.51 14.57
N ARG A 81 -9.52 11.39 14.07
CA ARG A 81 -10.84 11.32 13.45
C ARG A 81 -11.95 11.76 14.41
N GLU A 82 -11.96 11.25 15.64
CA GLU A 82 -12.96 11.62 16.64
C GLU A 82 -12.85 13.08 17.09
N VAL A 83 -11.65 13.63 17.14
CA VAL A 83 -11.41 15.06 17.35
C VAL A 83 -12.11 15.89 16.26
N LEU A 84 -11.89 15.54 15.01
CA LEU A 84 -12.51 16.24 13.88
C LEU A 84 -14.04 16.09 13.86
N ILE A 85 -14.58 14.92 14.12
CA ILE A 85 -16.03 14.70 14.26
C ILE A 85 -16.61 15.58 15.36
N LYS A 86 -15.97 15.59 16.54
CA LYS A 86 -16.47 16.39 17.68
C LYS A 86 -16.41 17.89 17.39
N ALA A 87 -15.32 18.34 16.73
CA ALA A 87 -15.17 19.72 16.32
C ALA A 87 -16.26 20.12 15.31
N LEU A 88 -16.46 19.34 14.26
CA LEU A 88 -17.47 19.59 13.23
C LEU A 88 -18.89 19.60 13.80
N LYS A 89 -19.22 18.66 14.69
CA LYS A 89 -20.51 18.65 15.37
C LYS A 89 -20.78 19.89 16.23
N LYS A 90 -19.75 20.45 16.87
CA LYS A 90 -19.90 21.72 17.61
C LYS A 90 -20.26 22.90 16.71
N THR A 91 -19.90 22.84 15.44
CA THR A 91 -20.20 23.87 14.44
C THR A 91 -21.48 23.61 13.66
N GLY A 92 -22.23 22.56 14.01
CA GLY A 92 -23.46 22.15 13.31
C GLY A 92 -23.24 21.45 11.97
N THR A 93 -22.00 21.09 11.65
CA THR A 93 -21.67 20.37 10.41
C THR A 93 -22.05 18.89 10.55
N GLU A 94 -22.80 18.37 9.59
CA GLU A 94 -23.26 16.97 9.58
C GLU A 94 -22.14 16.04 9.11
N VAL A 95 -21.94 14.93 9.85
CA VAL A 95 -20.99 13.85 9.51
C VAL A 95 -21.75 12.53 9.52
N ASP A 96 -21.86 11.90 8.34
CA ASP A 96 -22.70 10.73 8.14
C ASP A 96 -22.13 9.42 8.70
N ASN A 97 -20.84 9.15 8.44
CA ASN A 97 -20.24 7.85 8.78
C ASN A 97 -19.46 7.87 10.09
N CYS A 98 -20.11 8.26 11.18
CA CYS A 98 -19.47 8.35 12.49
C CYS A 98 -18.95 7.00 13.05
N ASP A 99 -19.21 5.88 12.37
CA ASP A 99 -18.80 4.53 12.79
C ASP A 99 -17.57 3.99 12.05
N GLY A 100 -16.99 4.74 11.11
CA GLY A 100 -15.79 4.35 10.39
C GLY A 100 -14.52 4.32 11.24
N PHE A 101 -13.39 3.84 10.67
CA PHE A 101 -12.10 3.81 11.35
C PHE A 101 -11.33 5.12 11.18
N ASP A 102 -11.05 5.51 9.95
CA ASP A 102 -10.20 6.64 9.54
C ASP A 102 -10.91 7.64 8.64
N THR A 103 -11.92 7.19 7.91
CA THR A 103 -12.58 7.98 6.87
C THR A 103 -13.80 8.72 7.41
N LEU A 104 -13.96 9.96 6.99
CA LEU A 104 -15.06 10.86 7.31
C LEU A 104 -15.84 11.19 6.04
N LYS A 105 -17.16 11.14 6.11
CA LYS A 105 -18.09 11.65 5.09
C LYS A 105 -18.82 12.85 5.66
N ILE A 106 -18.49 14.04 5.19
CA ILE A 106 -18.91 15.32 5.75
C ILE A 106 -19.81 16.02 4.75
N LYS A 107 -21.02 16.37 5.16
CA LYS A 107 -21.96 17.08 4.30
C LYS A 107 -21.62 18.55 4.23
N THR A 108 -21.20 18.99 3.05
CA THR A 108 -20.79 20.38 2.81
C THR A 108 -20.60 20.65 1.33
N ASP A 109 -20.88 21.88 0.93
CA ASP A 109 -20.58 22.39 -0.42
C ASP A 109 -19.23 23.13 -0.47
N LYS A 110 -18.50 23.17 0.63
CA LYS A 110 -17.20 23.84 0.71
C LYS A 110 -16.12 23.04 0.04
N VAL A 111 -15.17 23.71 -0.59
CA VAL A 111 -13.99 23.13 -1.24
C VAL A 111 -12.80 23.26 -0.30
N ILE A 112 -12.02 22.21 -0.16
CA ILE A 112 -10.77 22.17 0.57
C ILE A 112 -9.64 22.21 -0.47
N ASP A 113 -9.08 23.39 -0.71
CA ASP A 113 -8.05 23.57 -1.75
C ASP A 113 -6.65 23.09 -1.32
N GLU A 114 -6.40 23.03 -0.01
CA GLU A 114 -5.09 22.64 0.54
C GLU A 114 -4.83 21.13 0.55
N PHE A 115 -5.89 20.32 0.46
CA PHE A 115 -5.81 18.86 0.56
C PHE A 115 -6.58 18.17 -0.56
N ASN A 116 -6.02 17.09 -1.08
CA ASN A 116 -6.72 16.22 -2.02
C ASN A 116 -7.76 15.37 -1.28
N VAL A 117 -9.01 15.71 -1.44
CA VAL A 117 -10.15 15.02 -0.86
C VAL A 117 -11.11 14.59 -1.96
N ARG A 118 -11.96 13.60 -1.69
CA ARG A 118 -12.99 13.17 -2.64
C ARG A 118 -14.27 13.97 -2.41
N TYR A 119 -14.87 14.42 -3.50
CA TYR A 119 -16.18 15.07 -3.52
C TYR A 119 -17.21 14.14 -4.14
N GLU A 120 -18.36 13.96 -3.49
CA GLU A 120 -19.43 13.08 -3.94
C GLU A 120 -20.78 13.57 -3.40
N ASP A 121 -21.68 13.96 -4.28
CA ASP A 121 -23.09 14.28 -4.00
C ASP A 121 -23.35 15.24 -2.81
N GLY A 122 -22.60 16.34 -2.74
CA GLY A 122 -22.70 17.31 -1.65
C GLY A 122 -21.94 16.92 -0.38
N TYR A 123 -21.03 15.96 -0.50
CA TYR A 123 -20.15 15.52 0.59
C TYR A 123 -18.68 15.72 0.24
N VAL A 124 -17.90 16.01 1.25
CA VAL A 124 -16.46 15.84 1.29
C VAL A 124 -16.13 14.56 2.00
N ILE A 125 -15.31 13.72 1.38
CA ILE A 125 -14.82 12.47 1.97
C ILE A 125 -13.31 12.57 2.12
N LEU A 126 -12.83 12.46 3.34
CA LEU A 126 -11.41 12.52 3.69
C LEU A 126 -11.03 11.38 4.64
N SER A 127 -9.78 10.99 4.62
CA SER A 127 -9.24 9.96 5.51
C SER A 127 -8.09 10.52 6.33
N ILE A 128 -8.06 10.15 7.59
CA ILE A 128 -6.98 10.45 8.53
C ILE A 128 -5.98 9.30 8.48
N ASP A 129 -4.71 9.59 8.39
CA ASP A 129 -3.64 8.62 8.35
C ASP A 129 -2.60 8.82 9.47
N GLU A 130 -1.53 8.03 9.43
CA GLU A 130 -0.48 8.11 10.45
C GLU A 130 0.41 9.35 10.32
N LEU A 131 0.38 10.06 9.20
CA LEU A 131 1.14 11.29 8.96
C LEU A 131 0.33 12.54 9.31
N THR A 132 -0.99 12.41 9.45
CA THR A 132 -1.87 13.54 9.75
C THR A 132 -1.44 14.25 11.03
N THR A 133 -1.32 15.58 10.95
CA THR A 133 -0.89 16.47 12.03
C THR A 133 -2.05 17.25 12.62
N ILE A 134 -1.84 17.81 13.82
CA ILE A 134 -2.83 18.69 14.47
C ILE A 134 -3.05 19.97 13.63
N ASP A 135 -1.99 20.50 13.03
CA ASP A 135 -2.08 21.68 12.18
C ASP A 135 -2.94 21.44 10.93
N GLU A 136 -2.83 20.24 10.33
CA GLU A 136 -3.69 19.85 9.20
C GLU A 136 -5.15 19.69 9.63
N LEU A 137 -5.41 19.10 10.79
CA LEU A 137 -6.78 19.06 11.35
C LEU A 137 -7.34 20.45 11.56
N GLN A 138 -6.53 21.39 12.07
CA GLN A 138 -6.95 22.79 12.25
C GLN A 138 -7.26 23.45 10.92
N LYS A 139 -6.45 23.26 9.88
CA LYS A 139 -6.69 23.79 8.53
C LYS A 139 -7.97 23.25 7.92
N ILE A 140 -8.18 21.92 8.00
CA ILE A 140 -9.41 21.27 7.55
C ILE A 140 -10.62 21.86 8.27
N LEU A 141 -10.52 22.02 9.59
CA LEU A 141 -11.59 22.56 10.41
C LEU A 141 -11.89 24.02 10.06
N ASN A 142 -10.87 24.88 9.89
CA ASN A 142 -11.03 26.28 9.48
C ASN A 142 -11.75 26.42 8.15
N THR A 143 -11.48 25.51 7.20
CA THR A 143 -12.17 25.49 5.90
C THR A 143 -13.62 25.02 6.03
N LEU A 144 -13.86 23.94 6.75
CA LEU A 144 -15.18 23.33 6.85
C LEU A 144 -16.12 24.03 7.83
N SER A 145 -15.58 24.60 8.89
CA SER A 145 -16.37 25.28 9.92
C SER A 145 -16.76 26.72 9.51
N GLN A 146 -17.84 27.20 10.07
CA GLN A 146 -18.22 28.62 10.05
C GLN A 146 -17.77 29.38 11.33
N PHE A 147 -17.29 28.65 12.31
CA PHE A 147 -16.89 29.17 13.61
C PHE A 147 -15.41 28.86 13.87
N ASP A 148 -14.77 29.73 14.60
CA ASP A 148 -13.42 29.50 15.08
C ASP A 148 -13.42 28.47 16.19
N VAL A 149 -12.91 27.28 15.90
CA VAL A 149 -12.80 26.14 16.84
C VAL A 149 -11.34 25.72 16.92
N ASP A 150 -10.75 25.85 18.08
CA ASP A 150 -9.40 25.36 18.35
C ASP A 150 -9.38 23.84 18.54
N VAL A 151 -8.65 23.15 17.68
CA VAL A 151 -8.46 21.70 17.75
C VAL A 151 -7.88 21.27 19.09
N ASN A 152 -6.94 22.02 19.68
CA ASN A 152 -6.34 21.67 20.96
C ASN A 152 -7.37 21.67 22.11
N GLN A 153 -8.28 22.65 22.13
CA GLN A 153 -9.37 22.66 23.11
C GLN A 153 -10.31 21.45 22.94
N VAL A 154 -10.50 21.01 21.70
CA VAL A 154 -11.29 19.79 21.46
C VAL A 154 -10.54 18.54 21.96
N ILE A 155 -9.24 18.45 21.70
CA ILE A 155 -8.36 17.37 22.20
C ILE A 155 -8.46 17.28 23.71
N ASP A 156 -8.28 18.39 24.44
CA ASP A 156 -8.35 18.44 25.89
C ASP A 156 -9.73 18.01 26.44
N SER A 157 -10.78 18.27 25.69
CA SER A 157 -12.16 17.96 26.07
C SER A 157 -12.65 16.57 25.72
N ILE A 158 -11.88 15.77 24.91
CA ILE A 158 -12.41 14.55 24.32
C ILE A 158 -12.31 13.34 25.25
N GLY A 159 -11.34 13.32 26.17
CA GLY A 159 -11.12 12.19 27.07
C GLY A 159 -10.76 10.88 26.36
N ASN A 160 -11.03 9.76 27.01
CA ASN A 160 -10.77 8.43 26.41
C ASN A 160 -11.83 8.10 25.36
N VAL A 161 -11.39 8.03 24.10
CA VAL A 161 -12.24 7.61 22.98
C VAL A 161 -12.34 6.08 22.96
N LYS A 162 -13.57 5.58 22.95
CA LYS A 162 -13.84 4.15 22.80
C LYS A 162 -14.43 3.85 21.43
N TRP A 163 -13.95 2.81 20.80
CA TRP A 163 -14.53 2.27 19.58
C TRP A 163 -15.88 1.66 19.88
N LYS A 164 -16.95 2.22 19.31
CA LYS A 164 -18.30 1.77 19.61
C LYS A 164 -18.81 0.70 18.66
N SER A 165 -18.38 0.73 17.41
CA SER A 165 -18.91 -0.08 16.32
C SER A 165 -17.94 -1.10 15.76
N ILE A 166 -16.65 -0.93 15.96
CA ILE A 166 -15.61 -1.81 15.42
C ILE A 166 -15.24 -2.87 16.47
N GLN A 167 -15.27 -4.13 16.05
CA GLN A 167 -14.79 -5.22 16.89
C GLN A 167 -13.28 -5.08 17.11
N THR A 168 -12.92 -4.74 18.33
CA THR A 168 -11.51 -4.67 18.73
C THR A 168 -10.93 -6.06 18.88
N ARG A 169 -9.66 -6.21 18.50
CA ARG A 169 -8.95 -7.46 18.66
C ARG A 169 -8.77 -7.77 20.17
N THR A 170 -9.27 -8.93 20.59
CA THR A 170 -9.16 -9.41 21.98
C THR A 170 -8.04 -10.44 22.17
N LYS A 171 -7.65 -11.12 21.08
CA LYS A 171 -6.59 -12.15 21.13
C LYS A 171 -5.21 -11.52 20.94
N PRO A 172 -4.19 -12.00 21.66
CA PRO A 172 -2.80 -11.61 21.41
C PRO A 172 -2.39 -11.90 19.97
N TRP A 173 -1.54 -11.05 19.42
CA TRP A 173 -1.05 -11.14 18.06
C TRP A 173 0.40 -10.65 17.96
N LEU A 174 1.11 -11.00 16.89
CA LEU A 174 2.52 -10.68 16.67
C LEU A 174 3.41 -11.03 17.89
N GLN A 175 3.18 -12.22 18.48
CA GLN A 175 3.89 -12.68 19.67
C GLN A 175 5.27 -13.29 19.36
N GLN A 176 5.58 -13.54 18.09
CA GLN A 176 6.86 -14.08 17.68
C GLN A 176 7.98 -13.08 17.98
N GLU A 177 9.17 -13.58 18.30
CA GLU A 177 10.32 -12.78 18.70
C GLU A 177 10.67 -11.69 17.69
N VAL A 178 10.54 -11.97 16.39
CA VAL A 178 10.82 -11.03 15.29
C VAL A 178 10.04 -9.71 15.41
N PHE A 179 8.81 -9.76 15.91
CA PHE A 179 7.97 -8.56 16.09
C PHE A 179 8.25 -7.80 17.39
N ASN A 180 9.20 -8.27 18.20
CA ASN A 180 9.53 -7.67 19.50
C ASN A 180 10.99 -7.24 19.62
N LYS A 181 11.86 -7.64 18.67
CA LYS A 181 13.31 -7.48 18.75
C LYS A 181 13.85 -6.28 17.95
N TYR A 182 13.28 -5.97 16.80
CA TYR A 182 13.88 -5.06 15.82
C TYR A 182 13.19 -3.69 15.78
N ARG A 183 13.04 -3.06 16.95
CA ARG A 183 12.27 -1.82 17.13
C ARG A 183 13.10 -0.54 17.12
N SER A 184 14.30 -0.57 16.58
CA SER A 184 15.13 0.61 16.35
C SER A 184 15.72 0.54 14.94
N GLU A 185 16.02 1.70 14.35
CA GLU A 185 16.64 1.79 13.02
C GLU A 185 17.88 0.91 12.90
N THR A 186 18.79 0.99 13.86
CA THR A 186 20.02 0.19 13.86
C THR A 186 19.72 -1.31 13.90
N ASN A 187 18.79 -1.74 14.75
CA ASN A 187 18.45 -3.17 14.87
C ASN A 187 17.72 -3.67 13.61
N MET A 188 16.83 -2.86 13.04
CA MET A 188 16.15 -3.19 11.80
C MET A 188 17.14 -3.30 10.64
N MET A 189 18.07 -2.36 10.51
CA MET A 189 19.11 -2.38 9.48
C MET A 189 19.97 -3.64 9.61
N ARG A 190 20.41 -3.99 10.81
CA ARG A 190 21.16 -5.23 11.07
C ARG A 190 20.37 -6.48 10.71
N TYR A 191 19.08 -6.50 11.01
CA TYR A 191 18.21 -7.60 10.66
C TYR A 191 18.04 -7.75 9.14
N ILE A 192 17.86 -6.66 8.42
CA ILE A 192 17.81 -6.67 6.95
C ILE A 192 19.10 -7.26 6.37
N TYR A 193 20.26 -6.80 6.85
CA TYR A 193 21.55 -7.34 6.41
C TYR A 193 21.76 -8.82 6.79
N GLU A 194 21.29 -9.23 7.96
CA GLU A 194 21.29 -10.65 8.34
C GLU A 194 20.48 -11.50 7.36
N LEU A 195 19.29 -11.03 6.94
CA LEU A 195 18.48 -11.74 5.95
C LEU A 195 19.12 -11.75 4.58
N VAL A 196 19.68 -10.63 4.14
CA VAL A 196 20.42 -10.54 2.85
C VAL A 196 21.61 -11.50 2.83
N SER A 197 22.31 -11.67 3.95
CA SER A 197 23.48 -12.57 4.03
C SER A 197 23.12 -14.05 3.95
N LYS A 198 21.87 -14.42 4.13
CA LYS A 198 21.39 -15.81 4.05
C LYS A 198 21.06 -16.27 2.64
N ASP A 199 21.05 -15.35 1.69
CA ASP A 199 20.77 -15.63 0.29
C ASP A 199 21.81 -14.98 -0.60
N PHE A 200 21.87 -15.43 -1.84
CA PHE A 200 22.79 -14.89 -2.83
C PHE A 200 22.25 -13.56 -3.36
N SER A 201 23.04 -12.50 -3.27
CA SER A 201 22.67 -11.19 -3.79
C SER A 201 23.58 -10.75 -4.94
N LEU A 202 23.08 -9.86 -5.78
CA LEU A 202 23.82 -9.33 -6.93
C LEU A 202 25.06 -8.50 -6.55
N VAL A 203 25.16 -8.02 -5.32
CA VAL A 203 26.37 -7.37 -4.81
C VAL A 203 27.49 -8.36 -4.50
N ASN A 204 27.16 -9.65 -4.37
CA ASN A 204 28.10 -10.71 -4.05
C ASN A 204 28.52 -11.53 -5.28
N GLY A 205 27.83 -11.41 -6.40
CA GLY A 205 28.15 -12.14 -7.61
C GLY A 205 27.06 -12.06 -8.68
N MET A 206 27.32 -12.68 -9.83
CA MET A 206 26.38 -12.74 -10.94
C MET A 206 25.39 -13.89 -10.73
N MET A 207 24.12 -13.60 -10.82
CA MET A 207 23.06 -14.61 -10.81
C MET A 207 22.59 -14.89 -12.24
N PRO A 208 22.61 -16.13 -12.72
CA PRO A 208 22.15 -16.48 -14.06
C PRO A 208 20.62 -16.57 -14.10
N LEU A 209 19.93 -15.53 -13.67
CA LEU A 209 18.48 -15.45 -13.68
C LEU A 209 18.02 -14.52 -14.79
N GLY A 210 17.29 -15.05 -15.74
CA GLY A 210 16.49 -14.27 -16.69
C GLY A 210 15.25 -13.73 -16.00
N SER A 211 15.41 -12.91 -14.96
CA SER A 211 14.28 -12.45 -14.16
C SER A 211 13.94 -11.01 -14.46
N CYS A 212 12.65 -10.76 -14.64
CA CYS A 212 12.03 -9.44 -14.69
C CYS A 212 12.25 -8.59 -13.41
N THR A 213 12.82 -9.15 -12.35
CA THR A 213 12.95 -8.50 -11.04
C THR A 213 14.37 -8.14 -10.63
N MET A 214 15.32 -8.55 -11.42
CA MET A 214 16.73 -8.31 -11.12
C MET A 214 17.18 -6.99 -11.74
N LYS A 215 16.78 -5.89 -11.16
CA LYS A 215 17.20 -4.54 -11.57
C LYS A 215 18.34 -4.07 -10.70
N LEU A 216 19.51 -3.89 -11.30
CA LEU A 216 20.62 -3.20 -10.65
C LEU A 216 20.47 -1.70 -10.91
N ASN A 217 20.00 -1.00 -9.91
CA ASN A 217 19.93 0.46 -9.93
C ASN A 217 20.97 1.03 -8.97
N ALA A 218 21.60 2.13 -9.35
CA ALA A 218 22.42 2.88 -8.42
C ALA A 218 21.56 3.42 -7.27
N ALA A 219 22.09 3.47 -6.04
CA ALA A 219 21.37 4.00 -4.90
C ALA A 219 20.88 5.45 -5.14
N SER A 220 21.66 6.24 -5.88
CA SER A 220 21.30 7.61 -6.27
C SER A 220 20.07 7.68 -7.19
N GLU A 221 19.84 6.68 -8.02
CA GLU A 221 18.65 6.59 -8.87
C GLU A 221 17.38 6.27 -8.07
N LEU A 222 17.53 5.62 -6.92
CA LEU A 222 16.41 5.27 -6.03
C LEU A 222 16.08 6.37 -5.02
N MET A 223 16.98 7.34 -4.78
CA MET A 223 16.74 8.41 -3.81
C MET A 223 15.46 9.19 -4.07
N PRO A 224 15.11 9.59 -5.31
CA PRO A 224 13.87 10.33 -5.59
C PRO A 224 12.60 9.61 -5.13
N VAL A 225 12.57 8.28 -5.08
CA VAL A 225 11.41 7.49 -4.66
C VAL A 225 10.97 7.83 -3.23
N SER A 226 11.89 8.29 -2.39
CA SER A 226 11.62 8.69 -1.00
C SER A 226 11.39 10.20 -0.81
N TRP A 227 11.51 11.01 -1.85
CA TRP A 227 11.22 12.44 -1.74
C TRP A 227 9.72 12.68 -1.66
N ASN A 228 9.30 13.61 -0.81
CA ASN A 228 7.89 13.88 -0.58
C ASN A 228 7.13 14.23 -1.86
N GLU A 229 7.77 14.94 -2.78
CA GLU A 229 7.22 15.35 -4.06
C GLU A 229 6.88 14.16 -4.97
N PHE A 230 7.52 13.00 -4.75
CA PHE A 230 7.24 11.76 -5.47
C PHE A 230 6.45 10.77 -4.61
N ALA A 231 6.85 10.58 -3.35
CA ALA A 231 6.30 9.55 -2.48
C ALA A 231 4.87 9.85 -2.02
N ASN A 232 4.52 11.12 -1.83
CA ASN A 232 3.26 11.52 -1.21
C ASN A 232 2.16 11.90 -2.22
N ILE A 233 2.38 11.68 -3.52
CA ILE A 233 1.35 11.92 -4.52
C ILE A 233 0.44 10.70 -4.64
N HIS A 234 -0.87 10.92 -4.44
CA HIS A 234 -1.86 9.87 -4.64
C HIS A 234 -2.07 9.59 -6.14
N PRO A 235 -2.27 8.32 -6.55
CA PRO A 235 -2.48 7.97 -7.98
C PRO A 235 -3.66 8.69 -8.65
N PHE A 236 -4.65 9.11 -7.88
CA PHE A 236 -5.82 9.86 -8.37
C PHE A 236 -5.75 11.36 -8.08
N SER A 237 -4.56 11.90 -7.81
CA SER A 237 -4.37 13.34 -7.69
C SER A 237 -4.77 14.06 -8.97
N PRO A 238 -5.29 15.29 -8.89
CA PRO A 238 -5.63 16.11 -10.06
C PRO A 238 -4.43 16.27 -11.01
N LYS A 239 -4.69 16.26 -12.32
CA LYS A 239 -3.62 16.32 -13.34
C LYS A 239 -2.71 17.54 -13.22
N ASN A 240 -3.23 18.67 -12.80
CA ASN A 240 -2.45 19.90 -12.57
C ASN A 240 -1.45 19.78 -11.41
N GLN A 241 -1.60 18.80 -10.54
CA GLN A 241 -0.66 18.52 -9.43
C GLN A 241 0.37 17.45 -9.81
N THR A 242 0.19 16.74 -10.91
CA THR A 242 1.01 15.60 -11.34
C THR A 242 1.82 15.86 -12.61
N TYR A 243 2.03 17.12 -12.98
CA TYR A 243 2.72 17.51 -14.20
C TYR A 243 4.12 16.88 -14.32
N GLY A 244 4.89 16.83 -13.23
CA GLY A 244 6.20 16.18 -13.21
C GLY A 244 6.14 14.70 -13.57
N TYR A 245 5.18 13.97 -13.02
CA TYR A 245 4.95 12.56 -13.35
C TYR A 245 4.51 12.38 -14.82
N GLN A 246 3.62 13.22 -15.32
CA GLN A 246 3.21 13.16 -16.72
C GLN A 246 4.42 13.33 -17.63
N ARG A 247 5.27 14.30 -17.35
CA ARG A 247 6.46 14.54 -18.15
C ARG A 247 7.44 13.36 -18.12
N ILE A 248 7.69 12.76 -16.97
CA ILE A 248 8.54 11.55 -16.86
C ILE A 248 7.98 10.42 -17.74
N ILE A 249 6.65 10.22 -17.69
CA ILE A 249 5.98 9.18 -18.46
C ILE A 249 6.08 9.47 -19.95
N ASP A 250 5.82 10.70 -20.38
CA ASP A 250 5.82 11.10 -21.78
C ASP A 250 7.24 11.04 -22.38
N ASP A 251 8.24 11.59 -21.68
CA ASP A 251 9.64 11.53 -22.10
C ASP A 251 10.11 10.07 -22.22
N LEU A 252 9.76 9.21 -21.26
CA LEU A 252 10.12 7.79 -21.30
C LEU A 252 9.42 7.04 -22.44
N LYS A 253 8.16 7.33 -22.71
CA LYS A 253 7.43 6.77 -23.86
C LYS A 253 8.10 7.14 -25.17
N GLU A 254 8.42 8.42 -25.36
CA GLU A 254 9.11 8.90 -26.55
C GLU A 254 10.44 8.17 -26.78
N TRP A 255 11.29 8.10 -25.74
CA TRP A 255 12.59 7.39 -25.82
C TRP A 255 12.42 5.90 -26.15
N LEU A 256 11.46 5.25 -25.55
CA LEU A 256 11.21 3.83 -25.81
C LEU A 256 10.65 3.59 -27.20
N CYS A 257 9.80 4.48 -27.73
CA CYS A 257 9.35 4.42 -29.12
C CYS A 257 10.52 4.57 -30.10
N ASP A 258 11.41 5.52 -29.86
CA ASP A 258 12.59 5.74 -30.69
C ASP A 258 13.53 4.50 -30.68
N ILE A 259 13.77 3.90 -29.53
CA ILE A 259 14.65 2.74 -29.38
C ILE A 259 14.04 1.50 -30.05
N THR A 260 12.75 1.30 -29.96
CA THR A 260 12.08 0.06 -30.40
C THR A 260 11.46 0.17 -31.78
N GLY A 261 11.22 1.39 -32.29
CA GLY A 261 10.49 1.64 -33.53
C GLY A 261 8.98 1.41 -33.45
N PHE A 262 8.43 1.22 -32.24
CA PHE A 262 6.98 1.10 -32.05
C PHE A 262 6.29 2.48 -32.12
N ALA A 263 5.03 2.47 -32.57
CA ALA A 263 4.22 3.68 -32.69
C ALA A 263 3.77 4.25 -31.34
N ASP A 264 3.59 3.41 -30.33
CA ASP A 264 3.25 3.81 -28.94
C ASP A 264 3.64 2.72 -27.95
N ILE A 265 3.74 3.10 -26.67
CA ILE A 265 4.10 2.24 -25.54
C ILE A 265 3.22 2.56 -24.34
N ASN A 266 2.76 1.52 -23.66
CA ASN A 266 1.99 1.65 -22.43
C ASN A 266 2.86 1.25 -21.22
N LEU A 267 3.00 2.17 -20.25
CA LEU A 267 3.76 1.99 -19.01
C LEU A 267 2.87 1.59 -17.80
N GLN A 268 1.57 1.35 -18.02
CA GLN A 268 0.62 1.01 -16.94
C GLN A 268 0.79 -0.40 -16.35
N PRO A 269 1.17 -1.44 -17.10
CA PRO A 269 1.30 -2.78 -16.53
C PRO A 269 2.33 -2.84 -15.40
N ASN A 270 1.95 -3.43 -14.26
CA ASN A 270 2.82 -3.53 -13.08
C ASN A 270 3.79 -4.72 -13.13
N ALA A 271 3.59 -5.66 -14.04
CA ALA A 271 4.41 -6.86 -14.20
C ALA A 271 4.38 -7.37 -15.63
N GLY A 272 5.35 -8.21 -16.01
CA GLY A 272 5.47 -8.79 -17.35
C GLY A 272 4.20 -9.49 -17.81
N SER A 273 3.61 -10.36 -16.98
CA SER A 273 2.37 -11.06 -17.31
C SER A 273 1.16 -10.14 -17.50
N GLN A 274 1.13 -9.00 -16.83
CA GLN A 274 0.09 -7.98 -17.07
C GLN A 274 0.32 -7.28 -18.41
N GLY A 275 1.57 -7.02 -18.78
CA GLY A 275 1.93 -6.49 -20.09
C GLY A 275 1.54 -7.44 -21.22
N GLU A 276 1.85 -8.72 -21.09
CA GLU A 276 1.45 -9.76 -22.03
C GLU A 276 -0.08 -9.84 -22.18
N TYR A 277 -0.81 -9.83 -21.07
CA TYR A 277 -2.27 -9.86 -21.09
C TYR A 277 -2.87 -8.60 -21.71
N ALA A 278 -2.35 -7.43 -21.37
CA ALA A 278 -2.79 -6.16 -21.97
C ALA A 278 -2.54 -6.14 -23.49
N GLY A 279 -1.39 -6.65 -23.93
CA GLY A 279 -1.08 -6.79 -25.36
C GLY A 279 -2.05 -7.72 -26.09
N LEU A 280 -2.37 -8.88 -25.50
CA LEU A 280 -3.35 -9.82 -26.05
C LEU A 280 -4.75 -9.21 -26.13
N LEU A 281 -5.18 -8.44 -25.13
CA LEU A 281 -6.46 -7.73 -25.17
C LEU A 281 -6.49 -6.68 -26.27
N ALA A 282 -5.42 -5.93 -26.45
CA ALA A 282 -5.32 -4.93 -27.53
C ALA A 282 -5.41 -5.59 -28.90
N ILE A 283 -4.73 -6.72 -29.12
CA ILE A 283 -4.80 -7.51 -30.35
C ILE A 283 -6.22 -8.05 -30.58
N GLN A 284 -6.85 -8.58 -29.53
CA GLN A 284 -8.23 -9.08 -29.63
C GLN A 284 -9.21 -7.96 -30.03
N GLU A 285 -9.10 -6.80 -29.41
CA GLU A 285 -9.98 -5.65 -29.75
C GLU A 285 -9.71 -5.11 -31.18
N TYR A 286 -8.46 -5.15 -31.61
CA TYR A 286 -8.11 -4.82 -32.98
C TYR A 286 -8.82 -5.74 -34.00
N HIS A 287 -8.78 -7.05 -33.79
CA HIS A 287 -9.47 -8.02 -34.66
C HIS A 287 -10.99 -7.83 -34.62
N LYS A 288 -11.58 -7.72 -33.44
CA LYS A 288 -13.02 -7.44 -33.29
C LYS A 288 -13.47 -6.15 -34.00
N SER A 289 -12.65 -5.11 -33.99
CA SER A 289 -12.97 -3.84 -34.66
C SER A 289 -12.98 -3.96 -36.18
N ARG A 290 -12.47 -5.06 -36.71
CA ARG A 290 -12.37 -5.37 -38.14
C ARG A 290 -13.28 -6.50 -38.60
N ASP A 291 -14.11 -7.03 -37.71
CA ASP A 291 -14.94 -8.22 -37.95
C ASP A 291 -14.13 -9.46 -38.37
N ASP A 292 -12.89 -9.57 -37.87
CA ASP A 292 -11.97 -10.69 -38.13
C ASP A 292 -12.06 -11.77 -37.00
#